data_91c68eb34069d2ef726bd126ad08e276
#
_entry.id   91c68eb34069d2ef726bd126ad08e276
#
_cell.length_a   1.000
_cell.length_b   1.000
_cell.length_c   1.000
_cell.angle_alpha   90.00
_cell.angle_beta   90.00
_cell.angle_gamma   90.00
#
_symmetry.space_group_name_H-M   'P 1'
#
loop_
_entity.id
_entity.type
_entity.pdbx_description
1 polymer ?
#
loop_
_entity_poly.entity_id
_entity_poly.type
_entity_poly.pdbx_seq_one_letter_code
_entity_poly.pdbx_strand_id
1 'polypeptide(L)'
;MSNIRLFYRESLSLNLTATLDKLQSHYVSKVMRIKENEVFSLFNSGGEWEAKILGISKSIVEFNVTKQLRQKENLKELWLAFSPIKSNYFNFMMQKATELGVTKFLPIIFDRTIVRKINKERLEKVIIEAAEQSNRINVPKIEEPQKLKNFLSNDMDLIFTDLNTSNTKIDLKKLTTKPTCVIIGPEGDFSEEEREKILKFNGVQPIKINENILRSETAVISALSIINYAIN
;
A
#
# COMPACT_ATOMS: atom_id res chain seq x y z
N MET A 1 -6.75 -2.77 26.46
CA MET A 1 -7.91 -2.81 25.54
C MET A 1 -7.35 -3.08 24.15
N SER A 2 -7.77 -4.16 23.47
CA SER A 2 -7.36 -4.40 22.08
C SER A 2 -8.04 -3.35 21.23
N ASN A 3 -7.23 -2.48 20.64
CA ASN A 3 -7.76 -1.38 19.81
C ASN A 3 -8.11 -1.97 18.43
N ILE A 4 -9.31 -2.51 18.29
CA ILE A 4 -9.79 -3.05 17.01
C ILE A 4 -10.03 -1.88 16.09
N ARG A 5 -9.38 -1.92 14.94
CA ARG A 5 -9.47 -0.92 13.88
C ARG A 5 -9.96 -1.61 12.62
N LEU A 6 -10.99 -1.04 11.99
CA LEU A 6 -11.55 -1.54 10.74
C LEU A 6 -11.63 -0.43 9.70
N PHE A 7 -11.30 -0.78 8.48
CA PHE A 7 -11.51 0.11 7.34
C PHE A 7 -13.00 0.17 7.01
N TYR A 8 -13.55 1.38 6.93
CA TYR A 8 -14.95 1.61 6.56
C TYR A 8 -15.02 2.38 5.25
N ARG A 9 -15.70 1.82 4.26
CA ARG A 9 -15.71 2.37 2.88
C ARG A 9 -16.48 3.66 2.75
N GLU A 10 -17.57 3.78 3.52
CA GLU A 10 -18.46 4.93 3.47
C GLU A 10 -17.94 6.11 4.29
N SER A 11 -18.52 7.27 4.10
CA SER A 11 -18.17 8.47 4.87
C SER A 11 -18.46 8.30 6.34
N LEU A 12 -17.55 8.78 7.20
CA LEU A 12 -17.69 8.79 8.64
C LEU A 12 -17.91 10.24 9.12
N SER A 13 -18.84 10.42 10.02
CA SER A 13 -19.13 11.71 10.68
C SER A 13 -19.62 11.51 12.11
N LEU A 14 -19.50 12.52 12.93
CA LEU A 14 -20.02 12.49 14.30
C LEU A 14 -21.52 12.15 14.30
N ASN A 15 -21.95 11.30 15.22
CA ASN A 15 -23.33 10.80 15.40
C ASN A 15 -23.88 9.96 14.22
N LEU A 16 -23.04 9.56 13.27
CA LEU A 16 -23.46 8.61 12.25
C LEU A 16 -23.87 7.29 12.90
N THR A 17 -25.09 6.82 12.62
CA THR A 17 -25.54 5.47 12.94
C THR A 17 -25.59 4.64 11.65
N ALA A 18 -24.91 3.50 11.64
CA ALA A 18 -24.81 2.62 10.47
C ALA A 18 -24.55 1.18 10.89
N THR A 19 -24.38 0.31 9.91
CA THR A 19 -24.10 -1.12 10.14
C THR A 19 -22.78 -1.51 9.48
N LEU A 20 -22.08 -2.46 10.11
CA LEU A 20 -20.96 -3.15 9.48
C LEU A 20 -21.45 -4.16 8.46
N ASP A 21 -20.63 -4.46 7.44
CA ASP A 21 -20.91 -5.57 6.55
C ASP A 21 -20.88 -6.94 7.28
N LYS A 22 -21.28 -8.01 6.57
CA LYS A 22 -21.35 -9.34 7.19
C LYS A 22 -20.00 -9.86 7.69
N LEU A 23 -18.92 -9.61 6.95
CA LEU A 23 -17.57 -10.08 7.32
C LEU A 23 -17.05 -9.31 8.52
N GLN A 24 -17.17 -8.01 8.51
CA GLN A 24 -16.77 -7.13 9.61
C GLN A 24 -17.62 -7.40 10.86
N SER A 25 -18.94 -7.57 10.70
CA SER A 25 -19.85 -7.93 11.80
C SER A 25 -19.48 -9.27 12.44
N HIS A 26 -19.16 -10.28 11.63
CA HIS A 26 -18.68 -11.56 12.12
C HIS A 26 -17.35 -11.42 12.86
N TYR A 27 -16.41 -10.69 12.29
CA TYR A 27 -15.10 -10.46 12.91
C TYR A 27 -15.25 -9.78 14.29
N VAL A 28 -15.98 -8.67 14.36
CA VAL A 28 -16.21 -7.91 15.61
C VAL A 28 -16.93 -8.77 16.66
N SER A 29 -18.03 -9.42 16.28
CA SER A 29 -18.90 -10.09 17.25
C SER A 29 -18.47 -11.51 17.62
N LYS A 30 -17.88 -12.28 16.68
CA LYS A 30 -17.54 -13.70 16.89
C LYS A 30 -16.07 -13.95 17.12
N VAL A 31 -15.20 -13.24 16.38
CA VAL A 31 -13.76 -13.41 16.52
C VAL A 31 -13.25 -12.57 17.70
N MET A 32 -13.51 -11.28 17.68
CA MET A 32 -13.06 -10.34 18.71
C MET A 32 -13.97 -10.29 19.92
N ARG A 33 -15.21 -10.78 19.79
CA ARG A 33 -16.20 -10.91 20.86
C ARG A 33 -16.54 -9.60 21.56
N ILE A 34 -16.51 -8.49 20.82
CA ILE A 34 -16.94 -7.18 21.32
C ILE A 34 -18.44 -7.21 21.59
N LYS A 35 -18.86 -6.65 22.73
CA LYS A 35 -20.24 -6.61 23.18
C LYS A 35 -20.89 -5.27 22.91
N GLU A 36 -22.21 -5.22 23.10
CA GLU A 36 -22.96 -3.95 23.12
C GLU A 36 -22.37 -2.98 24.12
N ASN A 37 -22.37 -1.70 23.76
CA ASN A 37 -21.78 -0.60 24.49
C ASN A 37 -20.24 -0.55 24.53
N GLU A 38 -19.53 -1.54 23.99
CA GLU A 38 -18.08 -1.46 23.81
C GLU A 38 -17.72 -0.66 22.55
N VAL A 39 -16.49 -0.17 22.50
CA VAL A 39 -16.02 0.70 21.43
C VAL A 39 -14.93 0.02 20.59
N PHE A 40 -14.84 0.45 19.34
CA PHE A 40 -13.80 0.07 18.37
C PHE A 40 -13.50 1.27 17.46
N SER A 41 -12.49 1.20 16.63
CA SER A 41 -12.15 2.27 15.71
C SER A 41 -12.56 1.93 14.29
N LEU A 42 -13.10 2.92 13.58
CA LEU A 42 -13.33 2.91 12.14
C LEU A 42 -12.46 3.97 11.48
N PHE A 43 -11.90 3.67 10.32
CA PHE A 43 -11.09 4.64 9.59
C PHE A 43 -11.31 4.59 8.08
N ASN A 44 -11.06 5.71 7.43
CA ASN A 44 -10.98 5.86 5.99
C ASN A 44 -10.13 7.10 5.64
N SER A 45 -10.12 7.50 4.37
CA SER A 45 -9.38 8.70 3.91
C SER A 45 -9.82 10.02 4.58
N GLY A 46 -10.93 10.04 5.29
CA GLY A 46 -11.42 11.20 6.06
C GLY A 46 -10.91 11.26 7.50
N GLY A 47 -10.25 10.21 7.99
CA GLY A 47 -9.73 10.14 9.34
C GLY A 47 -10.08 8.85 10.07
N GLU A 48 -9.82 8.83 11.39
CA GLU A 48 -10.16 7.72 12.28
C GLU A 48 -11.15 8.17 13.34
N TRP A 49 -12.13 7.30 13.59
CA TRP A 49 -13.28 7.61 14.45
C TRP A 49 -13.51 6.48 15.43
N GLU A 50 -13.89 6.81 16.65
CA GLU A 50 -14.41 5.86 17.62
C GLU A 50 -15.87 5.55 17.29
N ALA A 51 -16.20 4.27 17.28
CA ALA A 51 -17.55 3.77 17.09
C ALA A 51 -17.97 2.90 18.27
N LYS A 52 -19.18 3.11 18.78
CA LYS A 52 -19.78 2.34 19.88
C LYS A 52 -20.82 1.39 19.31
N ILE A 53 -20.78 0.11 19.72
CA ILE A 53 -21.79 -0.87 19.34
C ILE A 53 -23.12 -0.55 20.00
N LEU A 54 -24.16 -0.34 19.20
CA LEU A 54 -25.55 -0.15 19.67
C LEU A 54 -26.27 -1.46 19.89
N GLY A 55 -26.02 -2.45 19.02
CA GLY A 55 -26.64 -3.75 19.12
C GLY A 55 -26.16 -4.71 18.04
N ILE A 56 -26.52 -5.99 18.20
CA ILE A 56 -26.18 -7.04 17.23
C ILE A 56 -27.49 -7.77 16.91
N SER A 57 -28.02 -7.53 15.71
CA SER A 57 -29.25 -8.15 15.22
C SER A 57 -28.98 -8.95 13.94
N LYS A 58 -29.49 -10.19 13.87
CA LYS A 58 -29.30 -11.10 12.73
C LYS A 58 -27.83 -11.23 12.29
N SER A 59 -26.89 -11.24 13.25
CA SER A 59 -25.45 -11.27 13.02
C SER A 59 -24.87 -10.03 12.33
N ILE A 60 -25.59 -8.93 12.29
CA ILE A 60 -25.13 -7.61 11.81
C ILE A 60 -24.92 -6.70 13.03
N VAL A 61 -23.75 -6.05 13.08
CA VAL A 61 -23.40 -5.09 14.11
C VAL A 61 -23.86 -3.70 13.69
N GLU A 62 -24.71 -3.08 14.50
CA GLU A 62 -25.09 -1.67 14.40
C GLU A 62 -24.19 -0.85 15.33
N PHE A 63 -23.70 0.29 14.86
CA PHE A 63 -22.80 1.17 15.59
C PHE A 63 -23.22 2.64 15.47
N ASN A 64 -22.75 3.44 16.43
CA ASN A 64 -22.81 4.90 16.38
C ASN A 64 -21.42 5.48 16.51
N VAL A 65 -21.09 6.46 15.67
CA VAL A 65 -19.81 7.19 15.71
C VAL A 65 -19.85 8.25 16.81
N THR A 66 -18.95 8.13 17.79
CA THR A 66 -18.98 8.93 19.03
C THR A 66 -18.02 10.11 19.01
N LYS A 67 -16.84 9.97 18.39
CA LYS A 67 -15.87 11.06 18.27
C LYS A 67 -14.83 10.79 17.18
N GLN A 68 -14.20 11.84 16.69
CA GLN A 68 -13.03 11.73 15.82
C GLN A 68 -11.77 11.53 16.66
N LEU A 69 -10.99 10.49 16.34
CA LEU A 69 -9.72 10.16 17.01
C LEU A 69 -8.53 10.79 16.30
N ARG A 70 -8.54 10.75 14.96
CA ARG A 70 -7.49 11.31 14.11
C ARG A 70 -8.11 11.98 12.89
N GLN A 71 -7.56 13.11 12.48
CA GLN A 71 -7.94 13.78 11.25
C GLN A 71 -7.24 13.14 10.04
N LYS A 72 -7.70 13.50 8.85
CA LYS A 72 -7.02 13.13 7.59
C LYS A 72 -5.55 13.56 7.64
N GLU A 73 -4.67 12.66 7.25
CA GLU A 73 -3.24 12.94 7.12
C GLU A 73 -2.89 13.32 5.67
N ASN A 74 -2.09 14.37 5.52
CA ASN A 74 -1.47 14.72 4.26
C ASN A 74 -0.13 13.98 4.18
N LEU A 75 -0.13 12.79 3.62
CA LEU A 75 1.08 11.99 3.44
C LEU A 75 1.77 12.37 2.12
N LYS A 76 3.10 12.37 2.13
CA LYS A 76 3.88 12.36 0.89
C LYS A 76 3.56 11.08 0.14
N GLU A 77 3.24 11.20 -1.14
CA GLU A 77 2.89 10.03 -1.95
C GLU A 77 4.13 9.19 -2.26
N LEU A 78 4.10 7.94 -1.81
CA LEU A 78 5.11 6.92 -2.11
C LEU A 78 4.46 5.84 -2.97
N TRP A 79 4.87 5.73 -4.22
CA TRP A 79 4.36 4.75 -5.18
C TRP A 79 5.33 3.58 -5.32
N LEU A 80 4.78 2.39 -5.53
CA LEU A 80 5.56 1.20 -5.86
C LEU A 80 5.14 0.68 -7.24
N ALA A 81 6.05 0.77 -8.21
CA ALA A 81 5.95 0.13 -9.51
C ALA A 81 6.71 -1.20 -9.45
N PHE A 82 6.06 -2.29 -9.80
CA PHE A 82 6.63 -3.62 -9.62
C PHE A 82 6.12 -4.62 -10.65
N SER A 83 6.94 -5.63 -10.95
CA SER A 83 6.47 -6.80 -11.69
C SER A 83 5.64 -7.70 -10.78
N PRO A 84 4.43 -8.14 -11.19
CA PRO A 84 3.70 -9.15 -10.45
C PRO A 84 4.51 -10.46 -10.33
N ILE A 85 4.55 -11.02 -9.13
CA ILE A 85 5.27 -12.26 -8.81
C ILE A 85 4.31 -13.39 -8.45
N LYS A 86 4.83 -14.61 -8.28
CA LYS A 86 4.02 -15.77 -7.89
C LYS A 86 3.34 -15.57 -6.53
N SER A 87 2.13 -16.12 -6.39
CA SER A 87 1.17 -15.81 -5.32
C SER A 87 1.69 -15.96 -3.88
N ASN A 88 2.59 -16.92 -3.60
CA ASN A 88 3.04 -17.19 -2.22
C ASN A 88 3.77 -16.01 -1.57
N TYR A 89 4.57 -15.28 -2.37
CA TYR A 89 5.32 -14.11 -1.89
C TYR A 89 4.63 -12.80 -2.22
N PHE A 90 3.66 -12.81 -3.13
CA PHE A 90 2.98 -11.59 -3.57
C PHE A 90 2.18 -10.95 -2.43
N ASN A 91 1.39 -11.74 -1.70
CA ASN A 91 0.64 -11.21 -0.56
C ASN A 91 1.56 -10.63 0.51
N PHE A 92 2.66 -11.33 0.82
CA PHE A 92 3.66 -10.86 1.77
C PHE A 92 4.29 -9.53 1.31
N MET A 93 4.66 -9.42 0.06
CA MET A 93 5.20 -8.19 -0.53
C MET A 93 4.21 -7.03 -0.42
N MET A 94 2.94 -7.25 -0.78
CA MET A 94 1.88 -6.24 -0.69
C MET A 94 1.62 -5.79 0.74
N GLN A 95 1.58 -6.75 1.68
CA GLN A 95 1.45 -6.49 3.11
C GLN A 95 2.60 -5.59 3.60
N LYS A 96 3.85 -5.99 3.38
CA LYS A 96 5.02 -5.26 3.86
C LYS A 96 5.20 -3.90 3.19
N ALA A 97 4.91 -3.79 1.90
CA ALA A 97 4.91 -2.51 1.21
C ALA A 97 3.82 -1.55 1.76
N THR A 98 2.65 -2.08 2.12
CA THR A 98 1.62 -1.31 2.81
C THR A 98 2.10 -0.83 4.18
N GLU A 99 2.65 -1.70 5.02
CA GLU A 99 3.23 -1.34 6.32
C GLU A 99 4.33 -0.27 6.20
N LEU A 100 5.13 -0.34 5.13
CA LEU A 100 6.22 0.61 4.82
C LEU A 100 5.76 1.90 4.14
N GLY A 101 4.47 2.20 4.11
CA GLY A 101 4.00 3.54 3.72
C GLY A 101 3.64 3.74 2.25
N VAL A 102 3.69 2.71 1.41
CA VAL A 102 3.23 2.82 0.01
C VAL A 102 1.80 3.35 -0.03
N THR A 103 1.53 4.32 -0.91
CA THR A 103 0.20 4.93 -1.10
C THR A 103 -0.47 4.47 -2.39
N LYS A 104 0.33 4.00 -3.36
CA LYS A 104 -0.18 3.49 -4.64
C LYS A 104 0.68 2.34 -5.17
N PHE A 105 0.04 1.28 -5.61
CA PHE A 105 0.64 0.11 -6.24
C PHE A 105 0.39 0.15 -7.75
N LEU A 106 1.47 0.05 -8.53
CA LEU A 106 1.48 0.12 -9.99
C LEU A 106 2.07 -1.17 -10.56
N PRO A 107 1.24 -2.21 -10.81
CA PRO A 107 1.71 -3.44 -11.42
C PRO A 107 2.15 -3.18 -12.89
N ILE A 108 3.38 -3.54 -13.23
CA ILE A 108 3.95 -3.34 -14.56
C ILE A 108 4.24 -4.69 -15.22
N ILE A 109 3.81 -4.86 -16.45
CA ILE A 109 4.11 -6.02 -17.26
C ILE A 109 5.34 -5.73 -18.09
N PHE A 110 6.48 -6.21 -17.62
CA PHE A 110 7.76 -6.17 -18.30
C PHE A 110 7.91 -7.34 -19.28
N ASP A 111 8.92 -7.30 -20.13
CA ASP A 111 9.20 -8.35 -21.12
C ASP A 111 9.37 -9.72 -20.46
N ARG A 112 10.11 -9.77 -19.35
CA ARG A 112 10.41 -10.98 -18.60
C ARG A 112 9.44 -11.26 -17.44
N THR A 113 8.29 -10.57 -17.39
CA THR A 113 7.23 -10.83 -16.39
C THR A 113 6.57 -12.17 -16.66
N ILE A 114 6.60 -13.06 -15.68
CA ILE A 114 5.97 -14.39 -15.76
C ILE A 114 4.47 -14.28 -15.45
N VAL A 115 4.10 -13.60 -14.37
CA VAL A 115 2.72 -13.45 -13.91
C VAL A 115 2.10 -12.20 -14.55
N ARG A 116 1.18 -12.39 -15.50
CA ARG A 116 0.60 -11.26 -16.28
C ARG A 116 -0.80 -10.83 -15.83
N LYS A 117 -1.40 -11.56 -14.89
CA LYS A 117 -2.72 -11.26 -14.33
C LYS A 117 -2.66 -11.27 -12.81
N ILE A 118 -3.37 -10.37 -12.18
CA ILE A 118 -3.48 -10.31 -10.72
C ILE A 118 -4.94 -10.48 -10.30
N ASN A 119 -5.16 -11.01 -9.12
CA ASN A 119 -6.48 -10.97 -8.48
C ASN A 119 -6.53 -9.72 -7.60
N LYS A 120 -7.01 -8.62 -8.17
CA LYS A 120 -7.04 -7.31 -7.53
C LYS A 120 -7.87 -7.30 -6.25
N GLU A 121 -9.04 -7.93 -6.26
CA GLU A 121 -9.92 -8.00 -5.08
C GLU A 121 -9.24 -8.69 -3.89
N ARG A 122 -8.47 -9.77 -4.17
CA ARG A 122 -7.69 -10.45 -3.14
C ARG A 122 -6.58 -9.56 -2.60
N LEU A 123 -5.87 -8.84 -3.46
CA LEU A 123 -4.79 -7.94 -3.06
C LEU A 123 -5.32 -6.74 -2.28
N GLU A 124 -6.46 -6.18 -2.66
CA GLU A 124 -7.13 -5.12 -1.90
C GLU A 124 -7.45 -5.57 -0.46
N LYS A 125 -7.90 -6.80 -0.25
CA LYS A 125 -8.10 -7.34 1.10
C LYS A 125 -6.79 -7.38 1.89
N VAL A 126 -5.71 -7.88 1.30
CA VAL A 126 -4.38 -7.90 1.94
C VAL A 126 -3.91 -6.50 2.31
N ILE A 127 -4.12 -5.52 1.43
CA ILE A 127 -3.76 -4.12 1.65
C ILE A 127 -4.59 -3.53 2.80
N ILE A 128 -5.90 -3.79 2.83
CA ILE A 128 -6.79 -3.31 3.91
C ILE A 128 -6.35 -3.90 5.25
N GLU A 129 -6.18 -5.23 5.33
CA GLU A 129 -5.73 -5.91 6.56
C GLU A 129 -4.38 -5.35 7.04
N ALA A 130 -3.44 -5.11 6.13
CA ALA A 130 -2.15 -4.50 6.46
C ALA A 130 -2.29 -3.07 6.98
N ALA A 131 -3.19 -2.26 6.40
CA ALA A 131 -3.46 -0.90 6.86
C ALA A 131 -4.13 -0.89 8.26
N GLU A 132 -5.05 -1.82 8.52
CA GLU A 132 -5.67 -2.01 9.83
C GLU A 132 -4.62 -2.32 10.91
N GLN A 133 -3.69 -3.23 10.63
CA GLN A 133 -2.67 -3.68 11.58
C GLN A 133 -1.53 -2.66 11.77
N SER A 134 -1.16 -1.93 10.73
CA SER A 134 -0.05 -0.97 10.76
C SER A 134 -0.45 0.42 11.24
N ASN A 135 -1.64 0.60 11.76
CA ASN A 135 -2.16 1.87 12.28
C ASN A 135 -2.24 3.00 11.22
N ARG A 136 -2.38 2.64 9.93
CA ARG A 136 -2.53 3.62 8.84
C ARG A 136 -3.98 4.10 8.74
N ILE A 137 -4.17 5.38 8.42
CA ILE A 137 -5.49 5.93 8.05
C ILE A 137 -5.75 5.72 6.56
N ASN A 138 -4.72 5.80 5.74
CA ASN A 138 -4.85 5.70 4.29
C ASN A 138 -4.62 4.26 3.82
N VAL A 139 -5.58 3.71 3.10
CA VAL A 139 -5.46 2.43 2.42
C VAL A 139 -4.88 2.67 1.03
N PRO A 140 -3.74 2.05 0.67
CA PRO A 140 -3.15 2.17 -0.65
C PRO A 140 -4.09 1.76 -1.77
N LYS A 141 -4.02 2.46 -2.90
CA LYS A 141 -4.72 2.06 -4.13
C LYS A 141 -3.86 1.09 -4.93
N ILE A 142 -4.49 0.11 -5.57
CA ILE A 142 -3.84 -0.77 -6.54
C ILE A 142 -4.46 -0.54 -7.92
N GLU A 143 -3.60 -0.23 -8.90
CA GLU A 143 -4.01 -0.04 -10.29
C GLU A 143 -4.09 -1.37 -11.06
N GLU A 144 -4.66 -1.33 -12.26
CA GLU A 144 -4.60 -2.47 -13.17
C GLU A 144 -3.19 -2.64 -13.74
N PRO A 145 -2.79 -3.89 -14.06
CA PRO A 145 -1.51 -4.13 -14.73
C PRO A 145 -1.38 -3.36 -16.04
N GLN A 146 -0.27 -2.65 -16.20
CA GLN A 146 -0.03 -1.82 -17.37
C GLN A 146 1.35 -2.07 -17.99
N LYS A 147 1.55 -1.60 -19.22
CA LYS A 147 2.84 -1.65 -19.92
C LYS A 147 3.78 -0.55 -19.40
N LEU A 148 5.10 -0.81 -19.46
CA LEU A 148 6.12 0.16 -19.07
C LEU A 148 5.94 1.54 -19.74
N LYS A 149 5.58 1.58 -21.04
CA LYS A 149 5.34 2.84 -21.78
C LYS A 149 4.27 3.70 -21.11
N ASN A 150 3.15 3.10 -20.67
CA ASN A 150 2.07 3.83 -20.02
C ASN A 150 2.48 4.29 -18.62
N PHE A 151 3.22 3.46 -17.90
CA PHE A 151 3.78 3.82 -16.60
C PHE A 151 4.71 5.05 -16.70
N LEU A 152 5.62 5.07 -17.67
CA LEU A 152 6.57 6.18 -17.86
C LEU A 152 5.92 7.49 -18.33
N SER A 153 4.61 7.51 -18.62
CA SER A 153 3.87 8.77 -18.89
C SER A 153 3.36 9.47 -17.62
N ASN A 154 3.52 8.87 -16.44
CA ASN A 154 3.15 9.52 -15.18
C ASN A 154 4.15 10.61 -14.80
N ASP A 155 3.66 11.65 -14.13
CA ASP A 155 4.49 12.70 -13.56
C ASP A 155 4.89 12.34 -12.13
N MET A 156 6.17 11.99 -11.93
CA MET A 156 6.68 11.47 -10.66
C MET A 156 8.19 11.63 -10.55
N ASP A 157 8.72 11.58 -9.33
CA ASP A 157 10.15 11.40 -9.07
C ASP A 157 10.45 9.89 -9.06
N LEU A 158 11.22 9.40 -10.03
CA LEU A 158 11.45 7.97 -10.22
C LEU A 158 12.78 7.51 -9.60
N ILE A 159 12.71 6.57 -8.68
CA ILE A 159 13.85 5.84 -8.13
C ILE A 159 13.88 4.46 -8.78
N PHE A 160 14.94 4.22 -9.53
CA PHE A 160 15.12 2.98 -10.29
C PHE A 160 16.12 2.06 -9.59
N THR A 161 15.66 0.90 -9.11
CA THR A 161 16.57 -0.12 -8.56
C THR A 161 17.29 -0.83 -9.70
N ASP A 162 18.54 -0.51 -9.87
CA ASP A 162 19.37 -0.99 -10.99
C ASP A 162 20.64 -1.68 -10.46
N LEU A 163 20.81 -2.95 -10.79
CA LEU A 163 22.00 -3.73 -10.41
C LEU A 163 23.28 -3.25 -11.09
N ASN A 164 23.14 -2.58 -12.25
CA ASN A 164 24.26 -2.18 -13.09
C ASN A 164 24.80 -0.76 -12.77
N THR A 165 24.16 -0.05 -11.83
CA THR A 165 24.69 1.23 -11.37
C THR A 165 25.65 1.07 -10.19
N SER A 166 26.66 1.95 -10.08
CA SER A 166 27.50 2.06 -8.88
C SER A 166 26.94 3.00 -7.82
N ASN A 167 25.86 3.74 -8.14
CA ASN A 167 25.27 4.69 -7.21
C ASN A 167 24.45 3.97 -6.14
N THR A 168 24.79 4.21 -4.87
CA THR A 168 24.12 3.61 -3.70
C THR A 168 23.34 4.64 -2.88
N LYS A 169 23.26 5.90 -3.33
CA LYS A 169 22.64 6.98 -2.57
C LYS A 169 21.52 7.67 -3.35
N ILE A 170 20.48 8.03 -2.64
CA ILE A 170 19.39 8.86 -3.16
C ILE A 170 19.79 10.33 -2.98
N ASP A 171 19.72 11.11 -4.04
CA ASP A 171 19.88 12.55 -3.98
C ASP A 171 18.54 13.21 -3.63
N LEU A 172 18.36 13.57 -2.37
CA LEU A 172 17.14 14.19 -1.86
C LEU A 172 16.85 15.55 -2.50
N LYS A 173 17.87 16.25 -3.02
CA LYS A 173 17.67 17.55 -3.70
C LYS A 173 16.98 17.39 -5.05
N LYS A 174 16.97 16.20 -5.62
CA LYS A 174 16.27 15.88 -6.87
C LYS A 174 14.83 15.45 -6.65
N LEU A 175 14.42 15.17 -5.41
CA LEU A 175 13.03 14.89 -5.10
C LEU A 175 12.24 16.19 -5.03
N THR A 176 11.09 16.20 -5.69
CA THR A 176 10.22 17.37 -5.80
C THR A 176 8.97 17.20 -4.91
N THR A 177 7.92 17.96 -5.17
CA THR A 177 6.61 17.78 -4.54
C THR A 177 5.78 16.69 -5.21
N LYS A 178 6.29 16.09 -6.29
CA LYS A 178 5.64 14.98 -6.99
C LYS A 178 5.68 13.71 -6.18
N PRO A 179 4.83 12.71 -6.50
CA PRO A 179 4.92 11.40 -5.92
C PRO A 179 6.32 10.79 -6.14
N THR A 180 6.90 10.23 -5.08
CA THR A 180 8.13 9.44 -5.21
C THR A 180 7.75 8.02 -5.59
N CYS A 181 8.22 7.54 -6.72
CA CYS A 181 7.94 6.19 -7.21
C CYS A 181 9.20 5.33 -7.22
N VAL A 182 9.10 4.15 -6.65
CA VAL A 182 10.15 3.13 -6.70
C VAL A 182 9.77 2.10 -7.73
N ILE A 183 10.69 1.77 -8.64
CA ILE A 183 10.46 0.70 -9.62
C ILE A 183 11.35 -0.52 -9.34
N ILE A 184 10.71 -1.69 -9.24
CA ILE A 184 11.34 -2.99 -9.00
C ILE A 184 11.04 -3.91 -10.18
N GLY A 185 12.08 -4.52 -10.74
CA GLY A 185 11.98 -5.41 -11.90
C GLY A 185 11.39 -6.78 -11.62
N PRO A 186 11.18 -7.56 -12.67
CA PRO A 186 10.77 -8.96 -12.57
C PRO A 186 11.94 -9.84 -12.06
N GLU A 187 11.63 -11.08 -11.69
CA GLU A 187 12.63 -12.08 -11.24
C GLU A 187 13.75 -12.33 -12.27
N GLY A 188 13.46 -12.14 -13.57
CA GLY A 188 14.41 -12.27 -14.66
C GLY A 188 15.14 -10.97 -15.04
N ASP A 189 15.04 -9.94 -14.19
CA ASP A 189 15.56 -8.59 -14.44
C ASP A 189 14.89 -7.88 -15.64
N PHE A 190 15.15 -6.60 -15.82
CA PHE A 190 14.72 -5.81 -16.97
C PHE A 190 15.40 -6.27 -18.26
N SER A 191 14.75 -6.12 -19.42
CA SER A 191 15.45 -6.19 -20.68
C SER A 191 16.32 -4.93 -20.87
N GLU A 192 17.35 -5.01 -21.71
CA GLU A 192 18.21 -3.85 -22.01
C GLU A 192 17.38 -2.68 -22.56
N GLU A 193 16.41 -2.98 -23.42
CA GLU A 193 15.51 -1.96 -24.00
C GLU A 193 14.64 -1.29 -22.92
N GLU A 194 14.14 -2.05 -21.97
CA GLU A 194 13.36 -1.51 -20.83
C GLU A 194 14.24 -0.66 -19.92
N ARG A 195 15.44 -1.16 -19.60
CA ARG A 195 16.41 -0.44 -18.79
C ARG A 195 16.77 0.90 -19.44
N GLU A 196 17.07 0.94 -20.73
CA GLU A 196 17.34 2.17 -21.45
C GLU A 196 16.17 3.14 -21.44
N LYS A 197 14.93 2.65 -21.61
CA LYS A 197 13.72 3.49 -21.54
C LYS A 197 13.56 4.11 -20.15
N ILE A 198 13.80 3.34 -19.09
CA ILE A 198 13.72 3.85 -17.71
C ILE A 198 14.82 4.89 -17.46
N LEU A 199 16.04 4.64 -17.89
CA LEU A 199 17.15 5.59 -17.73
C LEU A 199 16.98 6.91 -18.52
N LYS A 200 16.18 6.90 -19.60
CA LYS A 200 15.80 8.14 -20.34
C LYS A 200 14.67 8.93 -19.68
N PHE A 201 14.05 8.40 -18.62
CA PHE A 201 13.02 9.13 -17.88
C PHE A 201 13.62 10.35 -17.17
N ASN A 202 12.98 11.51 -17.36
CA ASN A 202 13.50 12.78 -16.82
C ASN A 202 13.52 12.75 -15.28
N GLY A 203 14.67 13.01 -14.69
CA GLY A 203 14.85 13.04 -13.24
C GLY A 203 14.96 11.66 -12.58
N VAL A 204 15.12 10.57 -13.37
CA VAL A 204 15.33 9.23 -12.80
C VAL A 204 16.61 9.18 -11.96
N GLN A 205 16.51 8.48 -10.84
CA GLN A 205 17.65 8.18 -9.98
C GLN A 205 17.89 6.67 -9.93
N PRO A 206 18.83 6.13 -10.73
CA PRO A 206 19.22 4.74 -10.60
C PRO A 206 20.00 4.53 -9.30
N ILE A 207 19.63 3.50 -8.52
CA ILE A 207 20.32 3.15 -7.29
C ILE A 207 20.54 1.63 -7.19
N LYS A 208 21.69 1.27 -6.65
CA LYS A 208 22.00 -0.10 -6.25
C LYS A 208 21.69 -0.26 -4.75
N ILE A 209 20.67 -1.04 -4.45
CA ILE A 209 20.18 -1.19 -3.06
C ILE A 209 20.93 -2.25 -2.27
N ASN A 210 21.62 -3.18 -2.94
CA ASN A 210 22.41 -4.24 -2.33
C ASN A 210 23.46 -4.76 -3.32
N GLU A 211 24.55 -5.34 -2.82
CA GLU A 211 25.55 -6.01 -3.64
C GLU A 211 25.08 -7.40 -4.13
N ASN A 212 24.23 -8.06 -3.36
CA ASN A 212 23.64 -9.33 -3.71
C ASN A 212 22.38 -9.14 -4.57
N ILE A 213 22.11 -10.12 -5.43
CA ILE A 213 20.83 -10.20 -6.15
C ILE A 213 19.72 -10.58 -5.15
N LEU A 214 18.76 -9.69 -4.97
CA LEU A 214 17.65 -9.90 -4.06
C LEU A 214 16.45 -10.50 -4.80
N ARG A 215 15.65 -11.31 -4.12
CA ARG A 215 14.32 -11.66 -4.61
C ARG A 215 13.44 -10.42 -4.62
N SER A 216 12.43 -10.38 -5.50
CA SER A 216 11.57 -9.21 -5.70
C SER A 216 10.94 -8.70 -4.40
N GLU A 217 10.42 -9.58 -3.54
CA GLU A 217 9.84 -9.20 -2.25
C GLU A 217 10.89 -8.59 -1.31
N THR A 218 12.10 -9.13 -1.30
CA THR A 218 13.21 -8.59 -0.49
C THR A 218 13.68 -7.25 -1.05
N ALA A 219 13.78 -7.12 -2.38
CA ALA A 219 14.15 -5.88 -3.04
C ALA A 219 13.14 -4.76 -2.74
N VAL A 220 11.83 -5.06 -2.78
CA VAL A 220 10.76 -4.12 -2.42
C VAL A 220 10.93 -3.63 -0.98
N ILE A 221 11.05 -4.54 -0.01
CA ILE A 221 11.18 -4.18 1.40
C ILE A 221 12.44 -3.34 1.64
N SER A 222 13.58 -3.77 1.08
CA SER A 222 14.85 -3.06 1.22
C SER A 222 14.80 -1.66 0.61
N ALA A 223 14.31 -1.54 -0.63
CA ALA A 223 14.21 -0.25 -1.32
C ALA A 223 13.29 0.72 -0.57
N LEU A 224 12.10 0.26 -0.17
CA LEU A 224 11.15 1.09 0.58
C LEU A 224 11.70 1.51 1.94
N SER A 225 12.43 0.65 2.63
CA SER A 225 13.05 0.99 3.93
C SER A 225 14.13 2.06 3.77
N ILE A 226 15.00 1.93 2.75
CA ILE A 226 16.05 2.91 2.45
C ILE A 226 15.42 4.27 2.09
N ILE A 227 14.39 4.27 1.25
CA ILE A 227 13.72 5.48 0.81
C ILE A 227 13.01 6.16 1.98
N ASN A 228 12.25 5.41 2.78
CA ASN A 228 11.59 5.97 3.97
C ASN A 228 12.60 6.60 4.95
N TYR A 229 13.72 5.92 5.19
CA TYR A 229 14.78 6.48 6.04
C TYR A 229 15.41 7.76 5.46
N ALA A 230 15.50 7.86 4.14
CA ALA A 230 16.07 9.00 3.49
C ALA A 230 15.14 10.23 3.43
N ILE A 231 13.80 10.01 3.32
CA ILE A 231 12.83 11.11 3.11
C ILE A 231 12.12 11.59 4.39
N ASN A 232 12.24 10.87 5.51
CA ASN A 232 11.73 11.23 6.84
C ASN A 232 12.85 11.65 7.79
#